data_0c7b63524f5ad4b3646a08f67e46f327
#
_entry.id   0c7b63524f5ad4b3646a08f67e46f327
#
_cell.length_a   1.000
_cell.length_b   1.000
_cell.length_c   1.000
_cell.angle_alpha   90.00
_cell.angle_beta   90.00
_cell.angle_gamma   90.00
#
_symmetry.space_group_name_H-M   'P 1'
#
loop_
_entity.id
_entity.type
_entity.pdbx_description
1 polymer ?
#
loop_
_entity_poly.entity_id
_entity_poly.type
_entity_poly.pdbx_seq_one_letter_code
_entity_poly.pdbx_strand_id
1 'polypeptide(L)'
;ELTTFVHRLPDGDDPFVGDLPVAMAMATTSAVHLDDSTEVVLDDATMAELTHLADVLEAVAIPVSAQVPPALLDALARGDDTQRALEARISAALNNGVGHDALSLPSLPLDPSTAAAAGETDLYTEWLRDGEDLLATTTNSSARRTTRLIPDDISQGGARLLRDLGTRLLVMPVSVYDY
;
A
#
# COMPACT_ATOMS: atom_id res chain seq x y z
N GLU A 1 -7.81 -2.64 -8.89
CA GLU A 1 -9.05 -1.86 -8.78
C GLU A 1 -8.71 -0.43 -8.36
N LEU A 2 -9.12 0.57 -9.16
CA LEU A 2 -8.90 1.98 -8.87
C LEU A 2 -10.14 2.53 -8.16
N THR A 3 -10.05 2.88 -6.88
CA THR A 3 -11.14 3.52 -6.15
C THR A 3 -10.90 5.03 -6.13
N THR A 4 -11.74 5.79 -6.82
CA THR A 4 -11.70 7.26 -6.86
C THR A 4 -12.92 7.82 -6.16
N PHE A 5 -12.73 8.70 -5.18
CA PHE A 5 -13.80 9.44 -4.54
C PHE A 5 -13.89 10.84 -5.18
N VAL A 6 -15.03 11.15 -5.77
CA VAL A 6 -15.34 12.50 -6.26
C VAL A 6 -16.40 13.08 -5.36
N HIS A 7 -16.05 14.10 -4.58
CA HIS A 7 -17.01 14.86 -3.80
C HIS A 7 -17.50 16.05 -4.64
N ARG A 8 -18.75 16.01 -5.07
CA ARG A 8 -19.40 17.17 -5.71
C ARG A 8 -19.87 18.14 -4.61
N LEU A 9 -19.26 19.32 -4.59
CA LEU A 9 -19.78 20.41 -3.76
C LEU A 9 -21.10 20.91 -4.33
N PRO A 10 -22.07 21.30 -3.48
CA PRO A 10 -23.34 21.86 -3.96
C PRO A 10 -23.09 23.13 -4.76
N ASP A 11 -23.82 23.29 -5.87
CA ASP A 11 -23.86 24.50 -6.68
C ASP A 11 -24.51 25.61 -5.82
N GLY A 12 -23.70 26.40 -5.14
CA GLY A 12 -24.12 27.58 -4.40
C GLY A 12 -23.25 28.75 -4.83
N ASP A 13 -23.83 29.95 -4.88
CA ASP A 13 -23.16 31.21 -5.24
C ASP A 13 -22.03 31.64 -4.28
N ASP A 14 -21.46 30.72 -3.54
CA ASP A 14 -20.35 30.98 -2.66
C ASP A 14 -19.04 30.82 -3.46
N PRO A 15 -18.22 31.87 -3.63
CA PRO A 15 -16.98 31.78 -4.36
C PRO A 15 -15.92 31.03 -3.54
N PHE A 16 -16.16 29.77 -3.26
CA PHE A 16 -15.11 28.89 -2.77
C PHE A 16 -14.19 28.59 -3.96
N VAL A 17 -13.41 29.60 -4.33
CA VAL A 17 -12.33 29.49 -5.31
C VAL A 17 -11.18 28.82 -4.59
N GLY A 18 -11.31 27.54 -4.33
CA GLY A 18 -10.26 26.67 -3.81
C GLY A 18 -10.06 25.50 -4.75
N ASP A 19 -8.82 25.19 -5.06
CA ASP A 19 -8.49 23.94 -5.75
C ASP A 19 -9.02 22.76 -4.94
N LEU A 20 -9.73 21.83 -5.60
CA LEU A 20 -10.16 20.59 -4.96
C LEU A 20 -8.92 19.73 -4.69
N PRO A 21 -8.52 19.48 -3.44
CA PRO A 21 -7.42 18.58 -3.16
C PRO A 21 -7.82 17.15 -3.53
N VAL A 22 -7.12 16.56 -4.50
CA VAL A 22 -7.30 15.16 -4.91
C VAL A 22 -6.14 14.35 -4.33
N ALA A 23 -6.47 13.32 -3.54
CA ALA A 23 -5.52 12.32 -3.10
C ALA A 23 -5.77 11.02 -3.88
N MET A 24 -4.73 10.46 -4.49
CA MET A 24 -4.79 9.16 -5.15
C MET A 24 -4.09 8.12 -4.26
N ALA A 25 -4.77 7.02 -4.01
CA ALA A 25 -4.19 5.88 -3.33
C ALA A 25 -4.47 4.60 -4.11
N MET A 26 -3.51 3.71 -4.18
CA MET A 26 -3.65 2.42 -4.85
C MET A 26 -3.01 1.30 -4.04
N ALA A 27 -3.58 0.12 -4.12
CA ALA A 27 -3.04 -1.09 -3.50
C ALA A 27 -2.97 -2.20 -4.53
N THR A 28 -1.96 -3.07 -4.38
CA THR A 28 -1.98 -4.36 -5.05
C THR A 28 -2.96 -5.30 -4.33
N THR A 29 -3.60 -6.17 -5.08
CA THR A 29 -4.54 -7.19 -4.58
C THR A 29 -3.92 -8.58 -4.56
N SER A 30 -2.78 -8.76 -5.22
CA SER A 30 -2.03 -10.01 -5.23
C SER A 30 -1.60 -10.41 -3.82
N ALA A 31 -1.95 -11.64 -3.45
CA ALA A 31 -1.52 -12.21 -2.19
C ALA A 31 -0.03 -12.60 -2.26
N VAL A 32 0.65 -12.53 -1.13
CA VAL A 32 2.01 -13.10 -1.00
C VAL A 32 1.87 -14.61 -0.86
N HIS A 33 2.36 -15.35 -1.84
CA HIS A 33 2.41 -16.80 -1.82
C HIS A 33 3.85 -17.26 -1.54
N LEU A 34 4.01 -18.23 -0.65
CA LEU A 34 5.29 -18.85 -0.37
C LEU A 34 5.32 -20.25 -0.98
N ASP A 35 6.45 -20.64 -1.53
CA ASP A 35 6.71 -22.02 -1.95
C ASP A 35 7.11 -22.92 -0.76
N ASP A 36 7.43 -24.19 -1.05
CA ASP A 36 7.85 -25.17 -0.05
C ASP A 36 9.19 -24.79 0.64
N SER A 37 9.99 -23.90 0.04
CA SER A 37 11.23 -23.36 0.60
C SER A 37 11.04 -22.04 1.35
N THR A 38 9.80 -21.60 1.53
CA THR A 38 9.42 -20.31 2.15
C THR A 38 9.86 -19.07 1.35
N GLU A 39 10.16 -19.25 0.06
CA GLU A 39 10.42 -18.14 -0.84
C GLU A 39 9.12 -17.59 -1.46
N VAL A 40 9.10 -16.28 -1.70
CA VAL A 40 7.94 -15.61 -2.32
C VAL A 40 7.88 -15.95 -3.80
N VAL A 41 6.73 -16.46 -4.23
CA VAL A 41 6.45 -16.79 -5.63
C VAL A 41 5.81 -15.59 -6.33
N LEU A 42 6.37 -15.19 -7.46
CA LEU A 42 5.83 -14.17 -8.35
C LEU A 42 5.21 -14.87 -9.57
N ASP A 43 3.91 -15.09 -9.51
CA ASP A 43 3.18 -15.65 -10.66
C ASP A 43 2.89 -14.58 -11.73
N ASP A 44 2.38 -15.00 -12.88
CA ASP A 44 2.10 -14.12 -14.02
C ASP A 44 1.07 -13.03 -13.65
N ALA A 45 0.10 -13.32 -12.79
CA ALA A 45 -0.90 -12.35 -12.35
C ALA A 45 -0.29 -11.27 -11.46
N THR A 46 0.54 -11.68 -10.50
CA THR A 46 1.31 -10.77 -9.64
C THR A 46 2.25 -9.90 -10.46
N MET A 47 2.98 -10.49 -11.42
CA MET A 47 3.88 -9.74 -12.31
C MET A 47 3.12 -8.72 -13.17
N ALA A 48 1.94 -9.08 -13.69
CA ALA A 48 1.10 -8.17 -14.47
C ALA A 48 0.58 -7.01 -13.60
N GLU A 49 0.16 -7.28 -12.36
CA GLU A 49 -0.31 -6.25 -11.44
C GLU A 49 0.81 -5.29 -11.05
N LEU A 50 2.01 -5.79 -10.72
CA LEU A 50 3.16 -4.95 -10.39
C LEU A 50 3.65 -4.13 -11.60
N THR A 51 3.55 -4.68 -12.81
CA THR A 51 3.83 -3.93 -14.05
C THR A 51 2.83 -2.79 -14.22
N HIS A 52 1.54 -3.06 -14.02
CA HIS A 52 0.51 -2.02 -14.09
C HIS A 52 0.71 -0.92 -13.02
N LEU A 53 1.11 -1.30 -11.81
CA LEU A 53 1.49 -0.36 -10.77
C LEU A 53 2.62 0.57 -11.23
N ALA A 54 3.69 0.01 -11.80
CA ALA A 54 4.81 0.79 -12.33
C ALA A 54 4.34 1.76 -13.42
N ASP A 55 3.53 1.28 -14.37
CA ASP A 55 2.99 2.09 -15.48
C ASP A 55 2.17 3.27 -14.95
N VAL A 56 1.34 3.06 -13.92
CA VAL A 56 0.54 4.13 -13.30
C VAL A 56 1.44 5.15 -12.60
N LEU A 57 2.39 4.69 -11.77
CA LEU A 57 3.31 5.58 -11.05
C LEU A 57 4.18 6.42 -12.00
N GLU A 58 4.58 5.87 -13.14
CA GLU A 58 5.34 6.58 -14.16
C GLU A 58 4.48 7.60 -14.95
N ALA A 59 3.21 7.27 -15.20
CA ALA A 59 2.33 8.09 -16.04
C ALA A 59 1.67 9.26 -15.28
N VAL A 60 1.49 9.14 -13.97
CA VAL A 60 0.71 10.09 -13.17
C VAL A 60 1.60 11.19 -12.61
N ALA A 61 1.27 12.44 -12.93
CA ALA A 61 2.02 13.63 -12.51
C ALA A 61 1.54 14.24 -11.17
N ILE A 62 0.70 13.51 -10.41
CA ILE A 62 0.25 13.90 -9.07
C ILE A 62 0.72 12.88 -8.04
N PRO A 63 0.87 13.26 -6.75
CA PRO A 63 1.24 12.32 -5.71
C PRO A 63 0.30 11.13 -5.59
N VAL A 64 0.85 9.93 -5.54
CA VAL A 64 0.12 8.67 -5.33
C VAL A 64 0.66 7.98 -4.09
N SER A 65 -0.22 7.53 -3.21
CA SER A 65 0.13 6.66 -2.09
C SER A 65 -0.05 5.20 -2.51
N ALA A 66 1.05 4.47 -2.70
CA ALA A 66 1.04 3.08 -3.14
C ALA A 66 1.20 2.11 -1.98
N GLN A 67 0.29 1.15 -1.85
CA GLN A 67 0.34 0.07 -0.87
C GLN A 67 0.69 -1.24 -1.58
N VAL A 68 1.95 -1.67 -1.41
CA VAL A 68 2.49 -2.90 -2.02
C VAL A 68 3.15 -3.74 -0.94
N PRO A 69 2.88 -5.04 -0.84
CA PRO A 69 3.56 -5.92 0.10
C PRO A 69 5.08 -5.86 -0.08
N PRO A 70 5.86 -5.52 0.98
CA PRO A 70 7.32 -5.41 0.88
C PRO A 70 7.97 -6.69 0.38
N ALA A 71 7.42 -7.85 0.75
CA ALA A 71 7.90 -9.16 0.31
C ALA A 71 7.84 -9.36 -1.22
N LEU A 72 6.85 -8.76 -1.91
CA LEU A 72 6.78 -8.84 -3.38
C LEU A 72 7.89 -8.00 -4.04
N LEU A 73 8.19 -6.83 -3.50
CA LEU A 73 9.27 -5.97 -4.02
C LEU A 73 10.65 -6.59 -3.76
N ASP A 74 10.85 -7.17 -2.59
CA ASP A 74 12.08 -7.90 -2.27
C ASP A 74 12.26 -9.13 -3.16
N ALA A 75 11.18 -9.86 -3.46
CA ALA A 75 11.22 -10.98 -4.40
C ALA A 75 11.58 -10.53 -5.82
N LEU A 76 11.04 -9.39 -6.30
CA LEU A 76 11.46 -8.81 -7.57
C LEU A 76 12.96 -8.48 -7.58
N ALA A 77 13.46 -7.83 -6.52
CA ALA A 77 14.87 -7.43 -6.42
C ALA A 77 15.83 -8.63 -6.45
N ARG A 78 15.41 -9.78 -5.93
CA ARG A 78 16.19 -11.02 -5.91
C ARG A 78 15.96 -11.92 -7.13
N GLY A 79 15.00 -11.59 -7.95
CA GLY A 79 14.57 -12.39 -9.08
C GLY A 79 15.48 -12.33 -10.31
N ASP A 80 14.92 -12.68 -11.46
CA ASP A 80 15.61 -12.62 -12.76
C ASP A 80 15.78 -11.18 -13.27
N ASP A 81 16.37 -11.02 -14.45
CA ASP A 81 16.64 -9.70 -15.04
C ASP A 81 15.35 -8.89 -15.30
N THR A 82 14.25 -9.56 -15.67
CA THR A 82 12.96 -8.92 -15.93
C THR A 82 12.35 -8.43 -14.61
N GLN A 83 12.41 -9.25 -13.59
CA GLN A 83 11.90 -8.94 -12.25
C GLN A 83 12.69 -7.78 -11.63
N ARG A 84 14.02 -7.82 -11.69
CA ARG A 84 14.86 -6.71 -11.23
C ARG A 84 14.63 -5.42 -12.00
N ALA A 85 14.41 -5.49 -13.32
CA ALA A 85 14.07 -4.32 -14.11
C ALA A 85 12.73 -3.70 -13.70
N LEU A 86 11.73 -4.52 -13.36
CA LEU A 86 10.44 -4.05 -12.88
C LEU A 86 10.56 -3.41 -11.49
N GLU A 87 11.32 -4.03 -10.57
CA GLU A 87 11.62 -3.42 -9.27
C GLU A 87 12.27 -2.06 -9.43
N ALA A 88 13.30 -1.95 -10.29
CA ALA A 88 14.00 -0.70 -10.54
C ALA A 88 13.07 0.41 -11.09
N ARG A 89 12.08 0.05 -11.93
CA ARG A 89 11.05 0.99 -12.40
C ARG A 89 10.18 1.51 -11.28
N ILE A 90 9.67 0.61 -10.41
CA ILE A 90 8.83 0.99 -9.25
C ILE A 90 9.63 1.89 -8.31
N SER A 91 10.86 1.52 -7.98
CA SER A 91 11.75 2.31 -7.12
C SER A 91 12.06 3.68 -7.71
N ALA A 92 12.35 3.76 -9.02
CA ALA A 92 12.58 5.04 -9.69
C ALA A 92 11.32 5.92 -9.67
N ALA A 93 10.14 5.34 -9.91
CA ALA A 93 8.87 6.08 -9.88
C ALA A 93 8.55 6.61 -8.48
N LEU A 94 8.76 5.83 -7.42
CA LEU A 94 8.58 6.28 -6.03
C LEU A 94 9.54 7.43 -5.65
N ASN A 95 10.68 7.53 -6.32
CA ASN A 95 11.71 8.55 -6.04
C ASN A 95 11.81 9.66 -7.10
N ASN A 96 10.88 9.76 -8.05
CA ASN A 96 10.95 10.67 -9.20
C ASN A 96 10.71 12.16 -8.86
N GLY A 97 10.46 12.51 -7.61
CA GLY A 97 10.24 13.89 -7.16
C GLY A 97 8.80 14.39 -7.33
N VAL A 98 7.88 13.59 -7.88
CA VAL A 98 6.43 13.89 -7.93
C VAL A 98 5.80 13.86 -6.54
N GLY A 99 6.41 13.12 -5.61
CA GLY A 99 5.96 12.99 -4.23
C GLY A 99 5.08 11.76 -4.02
N HIS A 100 5.29 10.71 -4.79
CA HIS A 100 4.69 9.40 -4.51
C HIS A 100 5.18 8.87 -3.15
N ASP A 101 4.31 8.15 -2.46
CA ASP A 101 4.59 7.57 -1.14
C ASP A 101 4.37 6.06 -1.17
N ALA A 102 5.27 5.31 -0.56
CA ALA A 102 5.02 3.92 -0.22
C ALA A 102 4.34 3.83 1.15
N LEU A 103 3.24 3.07 1.24
CA LEU A 103 2.51 2.86 2.50
C LEU A 103 3.07 1.66 3.25
N SER A 104 3.22 1.82 4.57
CA SER A 104 3.76 0.78 5.45
C SER A 104 2.87 -0.45 5.48
N LEU A 105 3.47 -1.62 5.29
CA LEU A 105 2.88 -2.94 5.44
C LEU A 105 3.80 -3.85 6.26
N PRO A 106 3.29 -4.85 6.97
CA PRO A 106 4.12 -5.90 7.55
C PRO A 106 4.94 -6.63 6.48
N SER A 107 6.12 -7.13 6.85
CA SER A 107 7.01 -7.91 5.96
C SER A 107 6.32 -9.15 5.39
N LEU A 108 5.51 -9.82 6.21
CA LEU A 108 4.60 -10.89 5.81
C LEU A 108 3.14 -10.46 6.05
N PRO A 109 2.19 -10.97 5.24
CA PRO A 109 0.79 -10.62 5.41
C PRO A 109 0.26 -11.04 6.78
N LEU A 110 -0.08 -10.07 7.60
CA LEU A 110 -0.76 -10.26 8.88
C LEU A 110 -1.89 -9.26 8.99
N ASP A 111 -3.09 -9.77 9.15
CA ASP A 111 -4.27 -8.94 9.33
C ASP A 111 -4.28 -8.29 10.73
N PRO A 112 -4.46 -6.97 10.84
CA PRO A 112 -4.43 -6.28 12.13
C PRO A 112 -5.58 -6.69 13.06
N SER A 113 -6.73 -7.10 12.51
CA SER A 113 -7.86 -7.58 13.32
C SER A 113 -7.54 -8.93 13.95
N THR A 114 -6.93 -9.81 13.16
CA THR A 114 -6.47 -11.12 13.62
C THR A 114 -5.38 -11.00 14.67
N ALA A 115 -4.36 -10.16 14.44
CA ALA A 115 -3.30 -9.89 15.39
C ALA A 115 -3.84 -9.36 16.72
N ALA A 116 -4.76 -8.37 16.67
CA ALA A 116 -5.38 -7.82 17.87
C ALA A 116 -6.22 -8.85 18.62
N ALA A 117 -6.98 -9.70 17.91
CA ALA A 117 -7.83 -10.73 18.51
C ALA A 117 -7.00 -11.85 19.16
N ALA A 118 -5.85 -12.19 18.59
CA ALA A 118 -4.92 -13.19 19.12
C ALA A 118 -4.02 -12.64 20.25
N GLY A 119 -3.99 -11.32 20.49
CA GLY A 119 -3.08 -10.70 21.44
C GLY A 119 -1.64 -10.54 20.91
N GLU A 120 -1.44 -10.70 19.60
CA GLU A 120 -0.13 -10.69 18.92
C GLU A 120 0.23 -9.30 18.37
N THR A 121 -0.06 -8.25 19.15
CA THR A 121 0.20 -6.86 18.76
C THR A 121 1.69 -6.54 18.64
N ASP A 122 2.52 -7.18 19.48
CA ASP A 122 3.97 -7.00 19.43
C ASP A 122 4.55 -7.64 18.18
N LEU A 123 4.11 -8.85 17.81
CA LEU A 123 4.49 -9.52 16.57
C LEU A 123 4.08 -8.68 15.33
N TYR A 124 2.86 -8.13 15.32
CA TYR A 124 2.43 -7.25 14.25
C TYR A 124 3.34 -6.02 14.14
N THR A 125 3.72 -5.44 15.28
CA THR A 125 4.60 -4.26 15.35
C THR A 125 6.00 -4.58 14.85
N GLU A 126 6.56 -5.73 15.20
CA GLU A 126 7.84 -6.23 14.72
C GLU A 126 7.80 -6.39 13.19
N TRP A 127 6.85 -7.15 12.67
CA TRP A 127 6.73 -7.38 11.23
C TRP A 127 6.45 -6.11 10.43
N LEU A 128 5.74 -5.13 11.02
CA LEU A 128 5.56 -3.82 10.38
C LEU A 128 6.89 -3.08 10.23
N ARG A 129 7.75 -3.11 11.25
CA ARG A 129 9.08 -2.50 11.19
C ARG A 129 9.97 -3.21 10.17
N ASP A 130 9.97 -4.54 10.20
CA ASP A 130 10.71 -5.34 9.23
C ASP A 130 10.27 -5.05 7.79
N GLY A 131 8.96 -4.85 7.58
CA GLY A 131 8.42 -4.47 6.28
C GLY A 131 8.85 -3.08 5.83
N GLU A 132 8.92 -2.12 6.75
CA GLU A 132 9.43 -0.77 6.46
C GLU A 132 10.92 -0.77 6.13
N ASP A 133 11.71 -1.53 6.89
CA ASP A 133 13.16 -1.67 6.66
C ASP A 133 13.42 -2.38 5.32
N LEU A 134 12.63 -3.41 5.01
CA LEU A 134 12.70 -4.11 3.74
C LEU A 134 12.35 -3.18 2.58
N LEU A 135 11.28 -2.40 2.71
CA LEU A 135 10.86 -1.43 1.71
C LEU A 135 11.92 -0.35 1.49
N ALA A 136 12.46 0.21 2.59
CA ALA A 136 13.52 1.22 2.52
C ALA A 136 14.79 0.68 1.86
N THR A 137 15.16 -0.56 2.14
CA THR A 137 16.35 -1.20 1.57
C THR A 137 16.17 -1.49 0.09
N THR A 138 15.00 -1.99 -0.31
CA THR A 138 14.71 -2.41 -1.68
C THR A 138 14.48 -1.20 -2.58
N THR A 139 13.65 -0.24 -2.16
CA THR A 139 13.22 0.86 -3.03
C THR A 139 13.92 2.19 -2.77
N ASN A 140 14.79 2.26 -1.77
CA ASN A 140 15.39 3.52 -1.28
C ASN A 140 14.33 4.60 -0.95
N SER A 141 13.12 4.18 -0.57
CA SER A 141 11.99 5.05 -0.20
C SER A 141 11.52 4.76 1.21
N SER A 142 11.21 5.80 1.97
CA SER A 142 10.68 5.64 3.32
C SER A 142 9.19 5.34 3.28
N ALA A 143 8.78 4.32 4.04
CA ALA A 143 7.38 3.95 4.17
C ALA A 143 6.60 4.93 5.07
N ARG A 144 5.32 5.18 4.74
CA ARG A 144 4.42 6.03 5.53
C ARG A 144 3.35 5.22 6.23
N ARG A 145 3.20 5.43 7.53
CA ARG A 145 2.18 4.78 8.39
C ARG A 145 0.86 5.54 8.45
N THR A 146 0.85 6.80 8.04
CA THR A 146 -0.29 7.70 8.29
C THR A 146 -1.57 7.28 7.57
N THR A 147 -1.46 6.55 6.47
CA THR A 147 -2.57 6.07 5.66
C THR A 147 -2.49 4.56 5.50
N ARG A 148 -3.64 3.88 5.57
CA ARG A 148 -3.76 2.45 5.31
C ARG A 148 -4.97 2.18 4.43
N LEU A 149 -4.77 1.41 3.36
CA LEU A 149 -5.85 0.91 2.53
C LEU A 149 -6.28 -0.45 3.08
N ILE A 150 -7.55 -0.59 3.40
CA ILE A 150 -8.14 -1.80 3.96
C ILE A 150 -9.09 -2.37 2.91
N PRO A 151 -8.78 -3.52 2.28
CA PRO A 151 -9.60 -4.08 1.21
C PRO A 151 -10.94 -4.64 1.71
N ASP A 152 -10.95 -5.09 2.96
CA ASP A 152 -12.09 -5.72 3.62
C ASP A 152 -12.54 -4.92 4.84
N ASP A 153 -13.27 -5.54 5.76
CA ASP A 153 -13.61 -4.94 7.03
C ASP A 153 -12.42 -4.93 8.00
N ILE A 154 -12.51 -4.11 9.02
CA ILE A 154 -11.52 -4.06 10.10
C ILE A 154 -12.24 -4.06 11.46
N SER A 155 -11.80 -4.92 12.36
CA SER A 155 -12.32 -4.94 13.73
C SER A 155 -11.91 -3.69 14.52
N GLN A 156 -12.66 -3.38 15.59
CA GLN A 156 -12.30 -2.30 16.49
C GLN A 156 -10.90 -2.48 17.09
N GLY A 157 -10.50 -3.73 17.38
CA GLY A 157 -9.16 -4.06 17.88
C GLY A 157 -8.08 -3.75 16.86
N GLY A 158 -8.28 -4.18 15.61
CA GLY A 158 -7.37 -3.90 14.50
C GLY A 158 -7.23 -2.41 14.21
N ALA A 159 -8.36 -1.68 14.19
CA ALA A 159 -8.33 -0.22 13.99
C ALA A 159 -7.58 0.52 15.12
N ARG A 160 -7.74 0.06 16.38
CA ARG A 160 -6.97 0.61 17.51
C ARG A 160 -5.47 0.32 17.36
N LEU A 161 -5.11 -0.91 17.02
CA LEU A 161 -3.71 -1.30 16.78
C LEU A 161 -3.07 -0.40 15.72
N LEU A 162 -3.72 -0.24 14.56
CA LEU A 162 -3.20 0.63 13.50
C LEU A 162 -3.06 2.09 13.96
N ARG A 163 -4.07 2.63 14.67
CA ARG A 163 -4.01 3.98 15.23
C ARG A 163 -2.85 4.16 16.20
N ASP A 164 -2.64 3.19 17.09
CA ASP A 164 -1.58 3.23 18.11
C ASP A 164 -0.18 3.14 17.45
N LEU A 165 -0.09 2.53 16.26
CA LEU A 165 1.09 2.50 15.40
C LEU A 165 1.26 3.73 14.49
N GLY A 166 0.34 4.69 14.55
CA GLY A 166 0.46 5.97 13.85
C GLY A 166 -0.44 6.17 12.63
N THR A 167 -1.31 5.19 12.30
CA THR A 167 -2.30 5.37 11.23
C THR A 167 -3.36 6.39 11.66
N ARG A 168 -3.64 7.35 10.77
CA ARG A 168 -4.61 8.42 10.98
C ARG A 168 -5.77 8.37 9.99
N LEU A 169 -5.54 7.76 8.83
CA LEU A 169 -6.53 7.62 7.76
C LEU A 169 -6.64 6.15 7.37
N LEU A 170 -7.85 5.61 7.48
CA LEU A 170 -8.20 4.31 6.92
C LEU A 170 -9.07 4.56 5.68
N VAL A 171 -8.68 3.98 4.55
CA VAL A 171 -9.42 4.03 3.30
C VAL A 171 -10.00 2.65 3.06
N MET A 172 -11.32 2.55 3.02
CA MET A 172 -12.04 1.28 2.88
C MET A 172 -13.04 1.37 1.73
N PRO A 173 -13.35 0.23 1.06
CA PRO A 173 -14.38 0.19 0.04
C PRO A 173 -15.75 0.57 0.61
N VAL A 174 -16.57 1.24 -0.19
CA VAL A 174 -17.96 1.63 0.22
C VAL A 174 -18.81 0.42 0.56
N SER A 175 -18.53 -0.73 -0.05
CA SER A 175 -19.23 -2.00 0.19
C SER A 175 -19.10 -2.52 1.64
N VAL A 176 -18.15 -2.02 2.41
CA VAL A 176 -17.93 -2.39 3.82
C VAL A 176 -18.89 -1.61 4.76
N TYR A 177 -19.47 -0.52 4.27
CA TYR A 177 -20.46 0.24 5.05
C TYR A 177 -21.88 -0.25 4.76
N ASP A 178 -22.46 -1.01 5.69
CA ASP A 178 -23.92 -1.23 5.72
C ASP A 178 -24.60 0.10 6.14
N TYR A 179 -25.41 0.65 5.23
CA TYR A 179 -26.29 1.80 5.50
C TYR A 179 -27.67 1.32 5.93
#